data_f3e23c935177a350d925844f55bb4843
#
_entry.id   f3e23c935177a350d925844f55bb4843
#
_cell.length_a   1.000
_cell.length_b   1.000
_cell.length_c   1.000
_cell.angle_alpha   90.00
_cell.angle_beta   90.00
_cell.angle_gamma   90.00
#
_symmetry.space_group_name_H-M   'P 1'
#
loop_
_entity.id
_entity.type
_entity.pdbx_description
1 polymer ?
#
loop_
_entity_poly.entity_id
_entity_poly.type
_entity_poly.pdbx_seq_one_letter_code
_entity_poly.pdbx_strand_id
1 'polypeptide(L)'
;RIKKSVYDVVQNRLERIFSDFDNVYVSFSGGKDSGVLLNLCIDYIRQHKLKRKLGVFHMDYEVQYNETIRYVDRTLADNADLLEVYRVCIPFKVSTCTSMFQRFWRPWEDNLRNLWVRDMPETCYRKEDFDFYTEEMWDYDFQVKFAEWYHRKKKAQRTCCLIGIRTQESYHRWQAIHRDRNYHSYKHLKWTHKVTANIFNAYPIYDWLT
;
A
#
# COMPACT_ATOMS: atom_id res chain seq x y z
N ARG A 1 17.46 27.92 -0.33
CA ARG A 1 17.17 27.20 0.94
C ARG A 1 15.64 27.07 1.06
N ILE A 2 15.13 25.85 1.05
CA ILE A 2 13.68 25.62 1.19
C ILE A 2 13.28 26.02 2.62
N LYS A 3 12.33 26.97 2.74
CA LYS A 3 11.85 27.47 4.04
C LYS A 3 10.73 26.61 4.65
N LYS A 4 10.30 25.53 3.98
CA LYS A 4 9.20 24.67 4.43
C LYS A 4 9.74 23.43 5.15
N SER A 5 9.09 23.03 6.23
CA SER A 5 9.37 21.75 6.89
C SER A 5 8.89 20.57 6.04
N VAL A 6 9.43 19.36 6.30
CA VAL A 6 8.93 18.13 5.66
C VAL A 6 7.44 17.95 5.97
N TYR A 7 7.02 18.28 7.20
CA TYR A 7 5.61 18.19 7.59
C TYR A 7 4.71 19.11 6.74
N ASP A 8 5.10 20.36 6.50
CA ASP A 8 4.33 21.28 5.66
C ASP A 8 4.20 20.78 4.22
N VAL A 9 5.27 20.18 3.70
CA VAL A 9 5.25 19.58 2.35
C VAL A 9 4.29 18.38 2.30
N VAL A 10 4.31 17.54 3.34
CA VAL A 10 3.38 16.41 3.46
C VAL A 10 1.94 16.89 3.51
N GLN A 11 1.62 17.88 4.33
CA GLN A 11 0.26 18.42 4.42
C GLN A 11 -0.24 18.94 3.06
N ASN A 12 0.58 19.69 2.34
CA ASN A 12 0.24 20.16 0.99
C ASN A 12 0.03 19.01 -0.02
N ARG A 13 0.82 17.93 0.08
CA ARG A 13 0.66 16.74 -0.77
C ARG A 13 -0.63 15.99 -0.44
N LEU A 14 -0.93 15.80 0.84
CA LEU A 14 -2.17 15.16 1.27
C LEU A 14 -3.40 15.99 0.87
N GLU A 15 -3.38 17.32 1.06
CA GLU A 15 -4.42 18.21 0.59
C GLU A 15 -4.70 17.99 -0.91
N ARG A 16 -3.65 17.95 -1.71
CA ARG A 16 -3.76 17.72 -3.15
C ARG A 16 -4.34 16.35 -3.49
N ILE A 17 -3.87 15.29 -2.80
CA ILE A 17 -4.36 13.93 -2.98
C ILE A 17 -5.84 13.85 -2.62
N PHE A 18 -6.21 14.32 -1.44
CA PHE A 18 -7.58 14.22 -0.95
C PHE A 18 -8.56 15.13 -1.69
N SER A 19 -8.08 16.18 -2.37
CA SER A 19 -8.90 17.02 -3.25
C SER A 19 -9.10 16.42 -4.64
N ASP A 20 -8.04 15.88 -5.25
CA ASP A 20 -8.04 15.48 -6.64
C ASP A 20 -8.48 14.02 -6.88
N PHE A 21 -8.40 13.17 -5.85
CA PHE A 21 -8.75 11.75 -5.92
C PHE A 21 -9.95 11.43 -5.03
N ASP A 22 -11.00 10.90 -5.64
CA ASP A 22 -12.21 10.47 -4.92
C ASP A 22 -12.04 9.17 -4.18
N ASN A 23 -11.03 8.35 -4.54
CA ASN A 23 -10.68 7.12 -3.86
C ASN A 23 -9.17 7.09 -3.52
N VAL A 24 -8.86 6.94 -2.24
CA VAL A 24 -7.48 6.94 -1.74
C VAL A 24 -7.29 5.73 -0.82
N TYR A 25 -6.18 5.02 -1.00
CA TYR A 25 -5.78 3.97 -0.09
C TYR A 25 -4.27 3.98 0.17
N VAL A 26 -3.87 3.42 1.30
CA VAL A 26 -2.47 3.27 1.71
C VAL A 26 -2.04 1.83 1.55
N SER A 27 -0.91 1.57 0.90
CA SER A 27 -0.24 0.28 0.95
C SER A 27 0.54 0.18 2.27
N PHE A 28 -0.02 -0.61 3.21
CA PHE A 28 0.48 -0.72 4.58
C PHE A 28 1.14 -2.07 4.82
N SER A 29 2.45 -2.11 4.91
CA SER A 29 3.22 -3.34 5.15
C SER A 29 3.42 -3.67 6.64
N GLY A 30 3.03 -2.78 7.55
CA GLY A 30 3.38 -2.88 8.98
C GLY A 30 4.79 -2.40 9.32
N GLY A 31 5.60 -2.05 8.30
CA GLY A 31 6.92 -1.46 8.50
C GLY A 31 6.85 0.02 8.90
N LYS A 32 7.99 0.54 9.38
CA LYS A 32 8.12 1.92 9.90
C LYS A 32 7.59 2.97 8.91
N ASP A 33 8.04 2.93 7.67
CA ASP A 33 7.75 3.98 6.69
C ASP A 33 6.29 3.97 6.23
N SER A 34 5.71 2.80 6.01
CA SER A 34 4.28 2.66 5.72
C SER A 34 3.42 3.02 6.93
N GLY A 35 3.91 2.77 8.15
CA GLY A 35 3.25 3.15 9.40
C GLY A 35 3.21 4.68 9.58
N VAL A 36 4.34 5.36 9.36
CA VAL A 36 4.40 6.83 9.38
C VAL A 36 3.42 7.42 8.36
N LEU A 37 3.43 6.91 7.13
CA LEU A 37 2.51 7.38 6.10
C LEU A 37 1.04 7.20 6.48
N LEU A 38 0.68 6.03 6.99
CA LEU A 38 -0.70 5.75 7.43
C LEU A 38 -1.14 6.72 8.54
N ASN A 39 -0.29 6.93 9.55
CA ASN A 39 -0.59 7.87 10.64
C ASN A 39 -0.74 9.31 10.13
N LEU A 40 0.13 9.78 9.22
CA LEU A 40 0.00 11.10 8.62
C LEU A 40 -1.34 11.27 7.87
N CYS A 41 -1.81 10.23 7.19
CA CYS A 41 -3.11 10.24 6.51
C CYS A 41 -4.27 10.26 7.52
N ILE A 42 -4.18 9.48 8.60
CA ILE A 42 -5.19 9.43 9.67
C ILE A 42 -5.29 10.81 10.34
N ASP A 43 -4.15 11.39 10.71
CA ASP A 43 -4.10 12.72 11.32
C ASP A 43 -4.69 13.79 10.40
N TYR A 44 -4.35 13.74 9.11
CA TYR A 44 -4.93 14.64 8.11
C TYR A 44 -6.46 14.52 8.05
N ILE A 45 -6.99 13.30 7.98
CA ILE A 45 -8.44 13.06 7.93
C ILE A 45 -9.13 13.59 9.19
N ARG A 46 -8.55 13.35 10.38
CA ARG A 46 -9.08 13.84 11.66
C ARG A 46 -9.06 15.37 11.74
N GLN A 47 -7.95 16.01 11.41
CA GLN A 47 -7.78 17.46 11.44
C GLN A 47 -8.75 18.18 10.51
N HIS A 48 -8.94 17.65 9.30
CA HIS A 48 -9.84 18.21 8.29
C HIS A 48 -11.27 17.66 8.35
N LYS A 49 -11.59 16.79 9.32
CA LYS A 49 -12.92 16.19 9.53
C LYS A 49 -13.50 15.58 8.25
N LEU A 50 -12.67 14.90 7.47
CA LEU A 50 -13.10 14.28 6.23
C LEU A 50 -14.08 13.14 6.52
N LYS A 51 -15.23 13.12 5.82
CA LYS A 51 -16.28 12.12 6.06
C LYS A 51 -16.03 10.77 5.36
N ARG A 52 -15.02 10.68 4.49
CA ARG A 52 -14.70 9.45 3.77
C ARG A 52 -13.72 8.58 4.53
N LYS A 53 -13.88 7.27 4.42
CA LYS A 53 -12.90 6.31 4.95
C LYS A 53 -11.67 6.22 4.05
N LEU A 54 -10.52 6.00 4.67
CA LEU A 54 -9.26 5.70 3.99
C LEU A 54 -9.15 4.19 3.76
N GLY A 55 -8.91 3.77 2.52
CA GLY A 55 -8.58 2.38 2.24
C GLY A 55 -7.22 2.01 2.82
N VAL A 56 -7.10 0.81 3.37
CA VAL A 56 -5.81 0.25 3.79
C VAL A 56 -5.66 -1.12 3.15
N PHE A 57 -4.67 -1.24 2.29
CA PHE A 57 -4.28 -2.50 1.68
C PHE A 57 -3.09 -3.09 2.42
N HIS A 58 -3.29 -4.25 3.03
CA HIS A 58 -2.27 -4.99 3.77
C HIS A 58 -2.13 -6.39 3.21
N MET A 59 -0.97 -6.69 2.61
CA MET A 59 -0.63 -8.06 2.21
C MET A 59 -0.03 -8.78 3.40
N ASP A 60 -0.75 -9.78 3.87
CA ASP A 60 -0.33 -10.62 4.98
C ASP A 60 0.43 -11.84 4.45
N TYR A 61 1.74 -11.82 4.61
CA TYR A 61 2.65 -12.86 4.12
C TYR A 61 2.78 -14.07 5.07
N GLU A 62 1.88 -14.24 6.07
CA GLU A 62 1.95 -15.34 7.05
C GLU A 62 3.20 -15.27 7.94
N VAL A 63 4.39 -15.43 7.35
CA VAL A 63 5.70 -15.45 8.04
C VAL A 63 6.17 -14.01 8.28
N GLN A 64 5.65 -13.39 9.31
CA GLN A 64 6.03 -12.04 9.75
C GLN A 64 6.39 -12.06 11.23
N TYR A 65 7.21 -11.09 11.67
CA TYR A 65 7.54 -10.96 13.09
C TYR A 65 6.28 -10.67 13.92
N ASN A 66 6.17 -11.30 15.08
CA ASN A 66 5.01 -11.12 15.97
C ASN A 66 4.75 -9.65 16.33
N GLU A 67 5.82 -8.88 16.52
CA GLU A 67 5.69 -7.45 16.83
C GLU A 67 5.12 -6.66 15.64
N THR A 68 5.45 -7.03 14.41
CA THR A 68 4.85 -6.44 13.21
C THR A 68 3.36 -6.75 13.15
N ILE A 69 2.97 -8.01 13.39
CA ILE A 69 1.58 -8.44 13.38
C ILE A 69 0.78 -7.68 14.45
N ARG A 70 1.29 -7.64 15.70
CA ARG A 70 0.66 -6.89 16.81
C ARG A 70 0.52 -5.41 16.49
N TYR A 71 1.52 -4.81 15.87
CA TYR A 71 1.49 -3.41 15.45
C TYR A 71 0.41 -3.18 14.39
N VAL A 72 0.34 -4.05 13.38
CA VAL A 72 -0.70 -3.99 12.34
C VAL A 72 -2.07 -4.10 12.97
N ASP A 73 -2.33 -5.16 13.75
CA ASP A 73 -3.62 -5.42 14.38
C ASP A 73 -4.07 -4.24 15.25
N ARG A 74 -3.20 -3.74 16.11
CA ARG A 74 -3.48 -2.57 16.95
C ARG A 74 -3.78 -1.33 16.13
N THR A 75 -2.94 -1.01 15.13
CA THR A 75 -3.10 0.20 14.32
C THR A 75 -4.42 0.18 13.55
N LEU A 76 -4.81 -0.97 13.03
CA LEU A 76 -6.08 -1.12 12.29
C LEU A 76 -7.29 -1.07 13.23
N ALA A 77 -7.22 -1.69 14.41
CA ALA A 77 -8.28 -1.68 15.40
C ALA A 77 -8.52 -0.29 16.00
N ASP A 78 -7.44 0.41 16.40
CA ASP A 78 -7.51 1.74 17.00
C ASP A 78 -8.08 2.83 16.08
N ASN A 79 -8.12 2.55 14.77
CA ASN A 79 -8.58 3.50 13.75
C ASN A 79 -9.71 2.94 12.87
N ALA A 80 -10.42 1.93 13.32
CA ALA A 80 -11.46 1.25 12.55
C ALA A 80 -12.61 2.17 12.10
N ASP A 81 -12.84 3.26 12.82
CA ASP A 81 -13.81 4.30 12.48
C ASP A 81 -13.45 5.04 11.18
N LEU A 82 -12.15 5.24 10.91
CA LEU A 82 -11.63 5.98 9.77
C LEU A 82 -11.15 5.08 8.62
N LEU A 83 -10.89 3.80 8.89
CA LEU A 83 -10.27 2.89 7.94
C LEU A 83 -11.26 1.92 7.30
N GLU A 84 -11.00 1.58 6.04
CA GLU A 84 -11.60 0.46 5.33
C GLU A 84 -10.48 -0.52 4.98
N VAL A 85 -10.41 -1.62 5.72
CA VAL A 85 -9.25 -2.52 5.72
C VAL A 85 -9.44 -3.65 4.71
N TYR A 86 -8.43 -3.85 3.87
CA TYR A 86 -8.27 -4.96 2.94
C TYR A 86 -7.01 -5.74 3.34
N ARG A 87 -7.14 -6.60 4.35
CA ARG A 87 -6.09 -7.54 4.74
C ARG A 87 -6.20 -8.77 3.85
N VAL A 88 -5.16 -9.05 3.07
CA VAL A 88 -5.16 -10.09 2.05
C VAL A 88 -4.28 -11.25 2.49
N CYS A 89 -4.89 -12.44 2.63
CA CYS A 89 -4.25 -13.69 3.01
C CYS A 89 -4.45 -14.72 1.88
N ILE A 90 -3.54 -14.72 0.91
CA ILE A 90 -3.64 -15.58 -0.28
C ILE A 90 -2.30 -16.18 -0.69
N PRO A 91 -2.27 -17.34 -1.36
CA PRO A 91 -1.04 -18.04 -1.74
C PRO A 91 -0.43 -17.53 -3.06
N PHE A 92 -0.08 -16.25 -3.14
CA PHE A 92 0.70 -15.73 -4.27
C PHE A 92 2.18 -16.13 -4.18
N LYS A 93 2.88 -16.08 -5.29
CA LYS A 93 4.33 -16.33 -5.35
C LYS A 93 5.09 -15.14 -4.75
N VAL A 94 5.96 -15.44 -3.80
CA VAL A 94 6.87 -14.47 -3.17
C VAL A 94 8.30 -14.89 -3.43
N SER A 95 9.13 -13.98 -3.92
CA SER A 95 10.54 -14.26 -4.16
C SER A 95 11.24 -14.67 -2.88
N THR A 96 12.07 -15.73 -2.94
CA THR A 96 12.94 -16.11 -1.83
C THR A 96 14.39 -15.74 -2.12
N CYS A 97 15.10 -15.28 -1.09
CA CYS A 97 16.54 -15.06 -1.13
C CYS A 97 17.30 -16.08 -0.27
N THR A 98 16.62 -17.06 0.32
CA THR A 98 17.20 -18.04 1.24
C THR A 98 17.63 -19.34 0.57
N SER A 99 17.23 -19.56 -0.70
CA SER A 99 17.54 -20.78 -1.44
C SER A 99 17.95 -20.48 -2.89
N MET A 100 19.00 -21.14 -3.36
CA MET A 100 19.41 -21.11 -4.76
C MET A 100 18.52 -22.02 -5.64
N PHE A 101 17.83 -22.97 -5.05
CA PHE A 101 17.05 -24.00 -5.74
C PHE A 101 15.56 -23.67 -5.79
N GLN A 102 15.07 -22.92 -4.80
CA GLN A 102 13.66 -22.52 -4.72
C GLN A 102 13.52 -21.03 -5.02
N ARG A 103 12.91 -20.72 -6.14
CA ARG A 103 12.75 -19.33 -6.62
C ARG A 103 11.71 -18.54 -5.86
N PHE A 104 10.70 -19.21 -5.31
CA PHE A 104 9.58 -18.59 -4.62
C PHE A 104 9.06 -19.50 -3.51
N TRP A 105 8.31 -18.94 -2.62
CA TRP A 105 7.45 -19.62 -1.65
C TRP A 105 6.05 -19.02 -1.71
N ARG A 106 5.07 -19.66 -1.06
CA ARG A 106 3.70 -19.17 -1.00
C ARG A 106 3.23 -19.11 0.45
N PRO A 107 2.79 -17.95 0.94
CA PRO A 107 2.08 -17.86 2.23
C PRO A 107 0.70 -18.50 2.08
N TRP A 108 0.11 -18.93 3.16
CA TRP A 108 -1.28 -19.37 3.24
C TRP A 108 -1.65 -20.47 2.23
N GLU A 109 -0.74 -21.36 1.90
CA GLU A 109 -0.96 -22.46 0.96
C GLU A 109 -1.87 -23.52 1.61
N ASP A 110 -3.06 -23.75 1.04
CA ASP A 110 -4.13 -24.56 1.66
C ASP A 110 -3.71 -26.01 1.96
N ASN A 111 -2.92 -26.63 1.07
CA ASN A 111 -2.42 -27.99 1.23
C ASN A 111 -1.29 -28.10 2.28
N LEU A 112 -0.73 -26.98 2.75
CA LEU A 112 0.30 -26.90 3.78
C LEU A 112 -0.20 -26.26 5.08
N ARG A 113 -1.52 -26.25 5.31
CA ARG A 113 -2.13 -25.59 6.46
C ARG A 113 -1.58 -26.05 7.80
N ASN A 114 -1.19 -27.29 7.91
CA ASN A 114 -0.54 -27.85 9.12
C ASN A 114 0.89 -27.32 9.36
N LEU A 115 1.48 -26.64 8.38
CA LEU A 115 2.80 -26.02 8.47
C LEU A 115 2.74 -24.50 8.62
N TRP A 116 1.54 -23.89 8.61
CA TRP A 116 1.41 -22.47 8.81
C TRP A 116 2.01 -22.04 10.16
N VAL A 117 2.75 -20.94 10.16
CA VAL A 117 3.41 -20.45 11.39
C VAL A 117 2.42 -19.85 12.40
N ARG A 118 1.19 -19.58 11.96
CA ARG A 118 0.09 -19.06 12.78
C ARG A 118 -1.26 -19.27 12.09
N ASP A 119 -2.32 -19.08 12.84
CA ASP A 119 -3.67 -19.12 12.27
C ASP A 119 -3.93 -17.91 11.35
N MET A 120 -4.69 -18.16 10.30
CA MET A 120 -5.16 -17.10 9.40
C MET A 120 -6.14 -16.19 10.15
N PRO A 121 -6.00 -14.86 10.05
CA PRO A 121 -6.96 -13.93 10.65
C PRO A 121 -8.40 -14.19 10.20
N GLU A 122 -9.36 -14.12 11.13
CA GLU A 122 -10.77 -14.35 10.81
C GLU A 122 -11.31 -13.35 9.78
N THR A 123 -10.88 -12.08 9.91
CA THR A 123 -11.31 -11.00 9.02
C THR A 123 -10.23 -10.70 7.99
N CYS A 124 -10.11 -11.56 6.97
CA CYS A 124 -9.20 -11.33 5.85
C CYS A 124 -9.88 -11.64 4.51
N TYR A 125 -9.34 -11.06 3.45
CA TYR A 125 -9.70 -11.38 2.08
C TYR A 125 -8.89 -12.60 1.62
N ARG A 126 -9.58 -13.56 1.03
CA ARG A 126 -9.00 -14.81 0.50
C ARG A 126 -9.01 -14.82 -1.02
N LYS A 127 -8.44 -15.86 -1.63
CA LYS A 127 -8.34 -15.98 -3.08
C LYS A 127 -9.69 -15.94 -3.79
N GLU A 128 -10.74 -16.46 -3.14
CA GLU A 128 -12.11 -16.50 -3.66
C GLU A 128 -12.77 -15.11 -3.76
N ASP A 129 -12.26 -14.13 -3.02
CA ASP A 129 -12.76 -12.75 -3.02
C ASP A 129 -12.30 -11.94 -4.25
N PHE A 130 -11.36 -12.49 -5.04
CA PHE A 130 -10.73 -11.79 -6.16
C PHE A 130 -10.94 -12.55 -7.48
N ASP A 131 -11.79 -12.01 -8.33
CA ASP A 131 -12.11 -12.54 -9.66
C ASP A 131 -10.91 -12.62 -10.62
N PHE A 132 -9.86 -11.89 -10.33
CA PHE A 132 -8.63 -11.83 -11.13
C PHE A 132 -7.51 -12.75 -10.62
N TYR A 133 -7.68 -13.41 -9.45
CA TYR A 133 -6.63 -14.22 -8.86
C TYR A 133 -6.34 -15.48 -9.71
N THR A 134 -5.06 -15.78 -9.84
CA THR A 134 -4.58 -17.04 -10.41
C THR A 134 -3.46 -17.61 -9.56
N GLU A 135 -3.33 -18.93 -9.48
CA GLU A 135 -2.32 -19.61 -8.63
C GLU A 135 -0.87 -19.30 -9.04
N GLU A 136 -0.64 -18.91 -10.29
CA GLU A 136 0.68 -18.56 -10.80
C GLU A 136 1.09 -17.10 -10.55
N MET A 137 0.20 -16.31 -9.94
CA MET A 137 0.39 -14.88 -9.74
C MET A 137 1.50 -14.56 -8.73
N TRP A 138 2.33 -13.58 -9.04
CA TRP A 138 3.28 -13.01 -8.12
C TRP A 138 2.65 -11.92 -7.25
N ASP A 139 3.24 -11.67 -6.09
CA ASP A 139 2.78 -10.65 -5.15
C ASP A 139 2.71 -9.24 -5.75
N TYR A 140 3.68 -8.88 -6.60
CA TYR A 140 3.68 -7.58 -7.28
C TYR A 140 2.62 -7.50 -8.40
N ASP A 141 2.32 -8.60 -9.10
CA ASP A 141 1.22 -8.64 -10.07
C ASP A 141 -0.13 -8.51 -9.37
N PHE A 142 -0.27 -9.15 -8.22
CA PHE A 142 -1.46 -9.02 -7.38
C PHE A 142 -1.70 -7.57 -6.96
N GLN A 143 -0.66 -6.84 -6.53
CA GLN A 143 -0.79 -5.44 -6.13
C GLN A 143 -1.36 -4.55 -7.26
N VAL A 144 -0.90 -4.76 -8.50
CA VAL A 144 -1.41 -4.01 -9.67
C VAL A 144 -2.88 -4.37 -9.93
N LYS A 145 -3.21 -5.66 -9.92
CA LYS A 145 -4.58 -6.14 -10.13
C LYS A 145 -5.53 -5.75 -9.01
N PHE A 146 -5.05 -5.73 -7.77
CA PHE A 146 -5.79 -5.21 -6.62
C PHE A 146 -6.17 -3.74 -6.83
N ALA A 147 -5.25 -2.91 -7.30
CA ALA A 147 -5.55 -1.50 -7.57
C ALA A 147 -6.69 -1.33 -8.58
N GLU A 148 -6.68 -2.13 -9.65
CA GLU A 148 -7.76 -2.15 -10.67
C GLU A 148 -9.09 -2.66 -10.09
N TRP A 149 -9.05 -3.75 -9.34
CA TRP A 149 -10.22 -4.33 -8.67
C TRP A 149 -10.81 -3.36 -7.65
N TYR A 150 -9.98 -2.75 -6.82
CA TYR A 150 -10.40 -1.79 -5.81
C TYR A 150 -11.03 -0.55 -6.45
N HIS A 151 -10.43 -0.03 -7.52
CA HIS A 151 -10.98 1.08 -8.30
C HIS A 151 -12.40 0.77 -8.82
N ARG A 152 -12.60 -0.42 -9.41
CA ARG A 152 -13.92 -0.88 -9.88
C ARG A 152 -14.90 -1.05 -8.73
N LYS A 153 -14.49 -1.72 -7.64
CA LYS A 153 -15.32 -1.96 -6.45
C LYS A 153 -15.84 -0.66 -5.84
N LYS A 154 -15.01 0.37 -5.81
CA LYS A 154 -15.37 1.69 -5.28
C LYS A 154 -16.13 2.55 -6.29
N LYS A 155 -16.27 2.12 -7.54
CA LYS A 155 -16.84 2.91 -8.64
C LYS A 155 -16.21 4.30 -8.73
N ALA A 156 -14.92 4.38 -8.48
CA ALA A 156 -14.17 5.61 -8.37
C ALA A 156 -13.94 6.25 -9.75
N GLN A 157 -13.87 7.56 -9.80
CA GLN A 157 -13.42 8.28 -11.01
C GLN A 157 -11.89 8.24 -11.08
N ARG A 158 -11.22 8.43 -9.95
CA ARG A 158 -9.76 8.40 -9.84
C ARG A 158 -9.33 7.80 -8.51
N THR A 159 -8.38 6.86 -8.57
CA THR A 159 -7.82 6.19 -7.40
C THR A 159 -6.36 6.55 -7.23
N CYS A 160 -5.95 6.82 -6.00
CA CYS A 160 -4.55 7.01 -5.63
C CYS A 160 -4.14 6.04 -4.53
N CYS A 161 -3.08 5.25 -4.81
CA CYS A 161 -2.37 4.45 -3.82
C CYS A 161 -1.23 5.25 -3.21
N LEU A 162 -1.21 5.37 -1.90
CA LEU A 162 -0.10 6.00 -1.19
C LEU A 162 0.89 4.93 -0.73
N ILE A 163 2.15 5.09 -1.10
CA ILE A 163 3.20 4.12 -0.82
C ILE A 163 4.32 4.79 -0.01
N GLY A 164 4.73 4.14 1.09
CA GLY A 164 5.74 4.66 2.02
C GLY A 164 7.19 4.51 1.53
N ILE A 165 7.44 4.70 0.23
CA ILE A 165 8.79 4.63 -0.37
C ILE A 165 9.49 5.98 -0.23
N ARG A 166 10.79 5.95 0.10
CA ARG A 166 11.67 7.12 0.15
C ARG A 166 12.88 6.94 -0.77
N THR A 167 13.36 8.06 -1.32
CA THR A 167 14.49 8.07 -2.25
C THR A 167 15.80 7.58 -1.63
N GLN A 168 15.96 7.80 -0.30
CA GLN A 168 17.20 7.44 0.42
C GLN A 168 17.34 5.95 0.72
N GLU A 169 16.28 5.15 0.56
CA GLU A 169 16.30 3.74 0.98
C GLU A 169 17.14 2.85 0.08
N SER A 170 17.14 3.13 -1.24
CA SER A 170 17.99 2.41 -2.20
C SER A 170 18.04 3.14 -3.54
N TYR A 171 19.10 2.83 -4.32
CA TYR A 171 19.24 3.35 -5.69
C TYR A 171 18.06 2.94 -6.59
N HIS A 172 17.54 1.74 -6.46
CA HIS A 172 16.37 1.30 -7.23
C HIS A 172 15.12 2.13 -6.90
N ARG A 173 14.89 2.47 -5.62
CA ARG A 173 13.78 3.34 -5.22
C ARG A 173 13.97 4.76 -5.70
N TRP A 174 15.18 5.26 -5.64
CA TRP A 174 15.54 6.55 -6.24
C TRP A 174 15.26 6.56 -7.75
N GLN A 175 15.69 5.52 -8.48
CA GLN A 175 15.41 5.38 -9.93
C GLN A 175 13.89 5.32 -10.19
N ALA A 176 13.13 4.53 -9.47
CA ALA A 176 11.70 4.41 -9.64
C ALA A 176 10.99 5.77 -9.51
N ILE A 177 11.44 6.61 -8.58
CA ILE A 177 10.90 7.96 -8.39
C ILE A 177 11.36 8.93 -9.48
N HIS A 178 12.58 8.79 -10.02
CA HIS A 178 13.16 9.75 -10.94
C HIS A 178 12.99 9.40 -12.42
N ARG A 179 12.88 8.12 -12.76
CA ARG A 179 12.91 7.63 -14.13
C ARG A 179 11.66 8.00 -14.94
N ASP A 180 10.47 7.98 -14.33
CA ASP A 180 9.18 8.15 -15.04
C ASP A 180 8.53 9.51 -14.83
N ARG A 181 9.29 10.52 -14.40
CA ARG A 181 8.75 11.80 -13.94
C ARG A 181 7.98 12.61 -14.99
N ASN A 182 8.27 12.48 -16.26
CA ASN A 182 7.81 13.46 -17.24
C ASN A 182 6.59 13.01 -18.05
N TYR A 183 6.32 11.70 -18.17
CA TYR A 183 5.30 11.20 -19.09
C TYR A 183 4.07 10.60 -18.40
N HIS A 184 4.18 10.24 -17.12
CA HIS A 184 3.16 9.44 -16.43
C HIS A 184 2.67 10.05 -15.10
N SER A 185 3.06 11.28 -14.78
CA SER A 185 2.64 11.93 -13.54
C SER A 185 1.26 12.58 -13.69
N TYR A 186 0.48 12.58 -12.61
CA TYR A 186 -0.79 13.27 -12.55
C TYR A 186 -0.58 14.79 -12.50
N LYS A 187 -1.12 15.52 -13.49
CA LYS A 187 -0.98 16.99 -13.56
C LYS A 187 0.44 17.52 -13.31
N HIS A 188 1.46 16.80 -13.79
CA HIS A 188 2.88 17.12 -13.59
C HIS A 188 3.38 17.09 -12.15
N LEU A 189 2.64 16.46 -11.24
CA LEU A 189 3.10 16.25 -9.87
C LEU A 189 4.16 15.15 -9.84
N LYS A 190 5.43 15.52 -9.67
CA LYS A 190 6.59 14.63 -9.75
C LYS A 190 6.60 13.46 -8.79
N TRP A 191 5.77 13.51 -7.77
CA TRP A 191 5.59 12.49 -6.74
C TRP A 191 4.38 11.58 -7.01
N THR A 192 3.76 11.66 -8.19
CA THR A 192 2.68 10.77 -8.62
C THR A 192 3.09 10.01 -9.88
N HIS A 193 2.69 8.74 -9.94
CA HIS A 193 3.07 7.81 -11.01
C HIS A 193 1.82 7.09 -11.50
N LYS A 194 1.58 7.14 -12.79
CA LYS A 194 0.44 6.50 -13.42
C LYS A 194 0.62 4.96 -13.43
N VAL A 195 -0.38 4.26 -12.96
CA VAL A 195 -0.50 2.79 -13.06
C VAL A 195 -1.36 2.43 -14.27
N THR A 196 -2.58 2.95 -14.33
CA THR A 196 -3.49 2.86 -15.49
C THR A 196 -4.13 4.22 -15.76
N ALA A 197 -5.13 4.29 -16.64
CA ALA A 197 -5.75 5.54 -17.05
C ALA A 197 -6.17 6.45 -15.87
N ASN A 198 -6.75 5.87 -14.81
CA ASN A 198 -7.33 6.59 -13.68
C ASN A 198 -6.79 6.13 -12.32
N ILE A 199 -5.72 5.34 -12.31
CA ILE A 199 -5.09 4.83 -11.10
C ILE A 199 -3.65 5.32 -11.04
N PHE A 200 -3.28 5.87 -9.90
CA PHE A 200 -1.97 6.46 -9.65
C PHE A 200 -1.38 5.95 -8.35
N ASN A 201 -0.07 5.80 -8.33
CA ASN A 201 0.70 5.64 -7.10
C ASN A 201 1.29 6.99 -6.72
N ALA A 202 1.27 7.34 -5.45
CA ALA A 202 1.91 8.53 -4.93
C ALA A 202 3.02 8.13 -3.94
N TYR A 203 4.25 8.49 -4.28
CA TYR A 203 5.45 8.34 -3.48
C TYR A 203 6.57 9.22 -4.05
N PRO A 204 7.50 9.76 -3.28
CA PRO A 204 7.50 9.79 -1.81
C PRO A 204 6.52 10.85 -1.30
N ILE A 205 5.83 10.55 -0.20
CA ILE A 205 4.93 11.52 0.43
C ILE A 205 5.69 12.38 1.42
N TYR A 206 6.58 11.79 2.22
CA TYR A 206 7.38 12.46 3.23
C TYR A 206 8.89 12.28 2.98
N ASP A 207 9.35 12.80 1.88
CA ASP A 207 10.77 12.76 1.52
C ASP A 207 11.28 14.20 1.35
N TRP A 208 12.40 14.51 2.00
CA TRP A 208 12.96 15.85 2.01
C TRP A 208 13.79 16.18 0.76
N LEU A 209 14.08 15.18 -0.09
CA LEU A 209 14.82 15.35 -1.35
C LEU A 209 13.93 15.70 -2.55
N THR A 210 12.60 15.69 -2.41
CA THR A 210 11.67 15.89 -3.53
C THR A 210 10.81 17.12 -3.45
#